data_0539d4760072454af6e64825154e3cee
#
_entry.id   0539d4760072454af6e64825154e3cee
#
_cell.length_a   1.000
_cell.length_b   1.000
_cell.length_c   1.000
_cell.angle_alpha   90.00
_cell.angle_beta   90.00
_cell.angle_gamma   90.00
#
_symmetry.space_group_name_H-M   'P 1'
#
loop_
_entity.id
_entity.type
_entity.pdbx_description
1 polymer ?
#
loop_
_entity_poly.entity_id
_entity_poly.type
_entity_poly.pdbx_seq_one_letter_code
_entity_poly.pdbx_strand_id
1 'polypeptide(L)'
;TPGGLVSDAATFNQLLAHCTTVWLQADPEDHMKRVAAQGDLRPMAASKEAMEDLKGILTGRAAFYSKAQYKLDTSSQPLEPTFVALRAMVRKVLQLPV
;
A
#
# COMPACT_ATOMS: atom_id res chain seq x y z
N THR A 1 -4.15 -6.06 4.24
CA THR A 1 -4.33 -5.77 5.68
C THR A 1 -4.78 -4.33 5.89
N PRO A 2 -5.52 -4.07 6.96
CA PRO A 2 -5.92 -2.69 7.28
C PRO A 2 -4.70 -1.80 7.50
N GLY A 3 -4.78 -0.55 7.05
CA GLY A 3 -3.68 0.40 7.18
C GLY A 3 -3.29 0.72 8.63
N GLY A 4 -4.22 0.55 9.57
CA GLY A 4 -3.95 0.76 10.99
C GLY A 4 -3.03 -0.26 11.64
N LEU A 5 -2.74 -1.36 10.96
CA LEU A 5 -1.85 -2.41 11.47
C LEU A 5 -0.47 -1.87 11.85
N VAL A 6 0.08 -0.98 11.03
CA VAL A 6 1.42 -0.44 11.27
C VAL A 6 1.48 0.48 12.48
N SER A 7 0.32 0.93 12.98
CA SER A 7 0.26 1.80 14.17
C SER A 7 0.37 1.00 15.48
N ASP A 8 0.21 -0.32 15.42
CA ASP A 8 0.42 -1.19 16.59
C ASP A 8 1.81 -1.80 16.47
N ALA A 9 2.76 -1.24 17.20
CA ALA A 9 4.17 -1.63 17.11
C ALA A 9 4.37 -3.12 17.41
N ALA A 10 3.69 -3.67 18.41
CA ALA A 10 3.86 -5.07 18.78
C ALA A 10 3.40 -6.00 17.67
N THR A 11 2.21 -5.76 17.10
CA THR A 11 1.67 -6.56 16.01
C THR A 11 2.53 -6.42 14.76
N PHE A 12 2.92 -5.20 14.42
CA PHE A 12 3.71 -4.94 13.22
C PHE A 12 5.08 -5.62 13.30
N ASN A 13 5.74 -5.54 14.47
CA ASN A 13 7.04 -6.18 14.66
C ASN A 13 6.94 -7.71 14.53
N GLN A 14 5.84 -8.32 15.00
CA GLN A 14 5.62 -9.74 14.81
C GLN A 14 5.49 -10.11 13.33
N LEU A 15 4.76 -9.30 12.56
CA LEU A 15 4.64 -9.53 11.12
C LEU A 15 5.99 -9.42 10.43
N LEU A 16 6.79 -8.42 10.77
CA LEU A 16 8.12 -8.26 10.17
C LEU A 16 9.03 -9.44 10.50
N ALA A 17 8.89 -10.01 11.69
CA ALA A 17 9.73 -11.12 12.14
C ALA A 17 9.33 -12.47 11.53
N HIS A 18 8.05 -12.67 11.24
CA HIS A 18 7.52 -13.99 10.88
C HIS A 18 6.96 -14.09 9.48
N CYS A 19 6.81 -12.96 8.77
CA CYS A 19 6.22 -12.93 7.43
C CYS A 19 7.12 -12.22 6.44
N THR A 20 6.98 -12.60 5.18
CA THR A 20 7.52 -11.79 4.08
C THR A 20 6.54 -10.65 3.83
N THR A 21 7.05 -9.42 3.84
CA THR A 21 6.22 -8.22 3.74
C THR A 21 6.50 -7.47 2.45
N VAL A 22 5.43 -7.01 1.81
CA VAL A 22 5.48 -6.21 0.59
C VAL A 22 4.70 -4.92 0.83
N TRP A 23 5.33 -3.79 0.58
CA TRP A 23 4.67 -2.49 0.62
C TRP A 23 4.16 -2.14 -0.77
N LEU A 24 2.85 -2.06 -0.90
CA LEU A 24 2.22 -1.59 -2.14
C LEU A 24 2.10 -0.07 -2.06
N GLN A 25 2.91 0.62 -2.85
CA GLN A 25 2.94 2.08 -2.86
C GLN A 25 2.04 2.63 -3.96
N ALA A 26 1.43 3.78 -3.72
CA ALA A 26 0.69 4.53 -4.72
C ALA A 26 0.78 6.02 -4.40
N ASP A 27 0.75 6.87 -5.45
CA ASP A 27 0.62 8.30 -5.24
C ASP A 27 -0.72 8.61 -4.57
N PRO A 28 -0.79 9.67 -3.73
CA PRO A 28 -2.06 10.02 -3.07
C PRO A 28 -3.20 10.24 -4.05
N GLU A 29 -2.94 10.80 -5.21
CA GLU A 29 -3.96 11.02 -6.24
C GLU A 29 -4.51 9.71 -6.78
N ASP A 30 -3.64 8.72 -7.04
CA ASP A 30 -4.06 7.40 -7.51
C ASP A 30 -4.84 6.66 -6.42
N HIS A 31 -4.39 6.77 -5.18
CA HIS A 31 -5.09 6.20 -4.03
C HIS A 31 -6.52 6.74 -3.93
N MET A 32 -6.67 8.06 -4.03
CA MET A 32 -7.98 8.71 -3.96
C MET A 32 -8.88 8.29 -5.12
N LYS A 33 -8.33 8.20 -6.34
CA LYS A 33 -9.08 7.73 -7.50
C LYS A 33 -9.58 6.31 -7.33
N ARG A 34 -8.77 5.44 -6.76
CA ARG A 34 -9.16 4.04 -6.52
C ARG A 34 -10.29 3.93 -5.50
N VAL A 35 -10.22 4.73 -4.44
CA VAL A 35 -11.28 4.79 -3.44
C VAL A 35 -12.59 5.26 -4.08
N ALA A 36 -12.53 6.31 -4.89
CA ALA A 36 -13.72 6.82 -5.59
C ALA A 36 -14.28 5.79 -6.57
N ALA A 37 -13.40 5.08 -7.30
CA ALA A 37 -13.83 4.06 -8.25
C ALA A 37 -14.51 2.86 -7.58
N GLN A 38 -14.21 2.61 -6.31
CA GLN A 38 -14.86 1.57 -5.53
C GLN A 38 -16.23 2.00 -5.00
N GLY A 39 -16.68 3.19 -5.35
CA GLY A 39 -17.98 3.70 -4.91
C GLY A 39 -17.98 4.30 -3.50
N ASP A 40 -16.83 4.44 -2.89
CA ASP A 40 -16.74 5.08 -1.58
C ASP A 40 -16.69 6.60 -1.77
N LEU A 41 -17.88 7.21 -1.69
CA LEU A 41 -18.04 8.65 -1.90
C LEU A 41 -18.01 9.42 -0.58
N ARG A 42 -17.30 8.95 0.40
CA ARG A 42 -17.14 9.69 1.65
C ARG A 42 -16.54 11.06 1.39
N PRO A 43 -16.74 12.01 2.30
CA PRO A 43 -16.22 13.37 2.12
C PRO A 43 -14.75 13.42 1.70
N MET A 44 -13.97 12.44 2.10
CA MET A 44 -12.56 12.34 1.78
C MET A 44 -12.28 12.34 0.28
N ALA A 45 -13.15 11.77 -0.55
CA ALA A 45 -12.92 11.65 -1.99
C ALA A 45 -13.12 12.96 -2.76
N ALA A 46 -13.78 13.98 -2.16
CA ALA A 46 -14.18 15.20 -2.85
C ALA A 46 -13.55 16.47 -2.28
N SER A 47 -12.75 16.38 -1.21
CA SER A 47 -12.27 17.54 -0.46
C SER A 47 -10.76 17.72 -0.64
N LYS A 48 -10.34 18.98 -0.81
CA LYS A 48 -8.93 19.33 -0.80
C LYS A 48 -8.30 19.07 0.58
N GLU A 49 -9.05 19.32 1.64
CA GLU A 49 -8.60 19.03 3.00
C GLU A 49 -8.39 17.53 3.19
N ALA A 50 -9.28 16.72 2.64
CA ALA A 50 -9.16 15.27 2.71
C ALA A 50 -7.92 14.76 1.98
N MET A 51 -7.56 15.38 0.85
CA MET A 51 -6.33 15.04 0.15
C MET A 51 -5.10 15.37 1.01
N GLU A 52 -5.10 16.52 1.67
CA GLU A 52 -4.01 16.90 2.56
C GLU A 52 -3.92 15.97 3.77
N ASP A 53 -5.05 15.58 4.33
CA ASP A 53 -5.12 14.61 5.44
C ASP A 53 -4.55 13.26 4.98
N LEU A 54 -4.94 12.79 3.79
CA LEU A 54 -4.42 11.54 3.24
C LEU A 54 -2.91 11.60 3.07
N LYS A 55 -2.38 12.69 2.52
CA LYS A 55 -0.94 12.87 2.37
C LYS A 55 -0.22 12.82 3.72
N GLY A 56 -0.79 13.45 4.74
CA GLY A 56 -0.24 13.42 6.09
C GLY A 56 -0.22 12.01 6.67
N ILE A 57 -1.29 11.25 6.50
CA ILE A 57 -1.38 9.86 6.96
C ILE A 57 -0.32 9.01 6.26
N LEU A 58 -0.23 9.11 4.93
CA LEU A 58 0.72 8.32 4.15
C LEU A 58 2.17 8.67 4.52
N THR A 59 2.47 9.96 4.71
CA THR A 59 3.79 10.41 5.13
C THR A 59 4.13 9.87 6.52
N GLY A 60 3.19 9.94 7.46
CA GLY A 60 3.40 9.44 8.81
C GLY A 60 3.60 7.93 8.87
N ARG A 61 2.97 7.18 7.96
CA ARG A 61 3.11 5.72 7.89
C ARG A 61 4.30 5.26 7.07
N ALA A 62 4.86 6.12 6.22
CA ALA A 62 5.94 5.73 5.32
C ALA A 62 7.16 5.18 6.06
N ALA A 63 7.50 5.75 7.23
CA ALA A 63 8.60 5.26 8.03
C ALA A 63 8.39 3.82 8.49
N PHE A 64 7.15 3.43 8.78
CA PHE A 64 6.82 2.05 9.15
C PHE A 64 6.75 1.14 7.94
N TYR A 65 6.08 1.58 6.87
CA TYR A 65 5.97 0.79 5.64
C TYR A 65 7.35 0.51 5.03
N SER A 66 8.31 1.43 5.16
CA SER A 66 9.65 1.25 4.62
C SER A 66 10.41 0.08 5.26
N LYS A 67 9.95 -0.44 6.38
CA LYS A 67 10.51 -1.63 7.01
C LYS A 67 10.13 -2.93 6.29
N ALA A 68 9.20 -2.88 5.35
CA ALA A 68 8.84 -4.05 4.55
C ALA A 68 10.06 -4.53 3.76
N GLN A 69 10.16 -5.84 3.56
CA GLN A 69 11.28 -6.44 2.83
C GLN A 69 11.29 -6.07 1.36
N TYR A 70 10.12 -5.88 0.78
CA TYR A 70 9.95 -5.56 -0.63
C TYR A 70 8.97 -4.41 -0.78
N LYS A 71 9.08 -3.68 -1.87
CA LYS A 71 8.08 -2.68 -2.22
C LYS A 71 7.78 -2.69 -3.70
N LEU A 72 6.53 -2.39 -4.03
CA LEU A 72 6.04 -2.33 -5.39
C LEU A 72 5.29 -1.03 -5.58
N ASP A 73 5.80 -0.18 -6.46
CA ASP A 73 5.13 1.08 -6.81
C ASP A 73 4.02 0.79 -7.81
N THR A 74 2.79 1.11 -7.44
CA THR A 74 1.62 0.91 -8.27
C THR A 74 1.08 2.21 -8.85
N SER A 75 1.82 3.31 -8.70
CA SER A 75 1.40 4.63 -9.18
C SER A 75 1.24 4.64 -10.68
N SER A 76 0.14 5.26 -11.14
CA SER A 76 -0.17 5.44 -12.57
C SER A 76 -0.21 4.14 -13.38
N GLN A 77 -0.39 2.99 -12.74
CA GLN A 77 -0.45 1.70 -13.41
C GLN A 77 -1.86 1.11 -13.34
N PRO A 78 -2.35 0.54 -14.46
CA PRO A 78 -3.57 -0.26 -14.44
C PRO A 78 -3.42 -1.50 -13.53
N LEU A 79 -4.56 -2.10 -13.19
CA LEU A 79 -4.57 -3.26 -12.30
C LEU A 79 -3.77 -4.45 -12.85
N GLU A 80 -3.92 -4.77 -14.14
CA GLU A 80 -3.28 -5.96 -14.69
C GLU A 80 -1.75 -5.92 -14.70
N PRO A 81 -1.09 -4.87 -15.19
CA PRO A 81 0.37 -4.79 -15.09
C PRO A 81 0.86 -4.83 -13.63
N THR A 82 0.12 -4.21 -12.72
CA THR A 82 0.43 -4.25 -11.29
C THR A 82 0.34 -5.67 -10.77
N PHE A 83 -0.72 -6.39 -11.13
CA PHE A 83 -0.91 -7.78 -10.72
C PHE A 83 0.21 -8.69 -11.26
N VAL A 84 0.59 -8.51 -12.54
CA VAL A 84 1.68 -9.28 -13.14
C VAL A 84 3.00 -9.03 -12.41
N ALA A 85 3.30 -7.78 -12.09
CA ALA A 85 4.51 -7.42 -11.37
C ALA A 85 4.54 -8.03 -9.97
N LEU A 86 3.41 -7.97 -9.25
CA LEU A 86 3.28 -8.56 -7.92
C LEU A 86 3.44 -10.08 -7.98
N ARG A 87 2.81 -10.73 -8.96
CA ARG A 87 2.91 -12.17 -9.15
C ARG A 87 4.35 -12.59 -9.40
N ALA A 88 5.07 -11.88 -10.26
CA ALA A 88 6.47 -12.17 -10.55
C ALA A 88 7.34 -12.01 -9.28
N MET A 89 7.10 -10.96 -8.51
CA MET A 89 7.80 -10.71 -7.27
C MET A 89 7.56 -11.84 -6.25
N VAL A 90 6.31 -12.26 -6.07
CA VAL A 90 5.96 -13.34 -5.14
C VAL A 90 6.61 -14.66 -5.56
N ARG A 91 6.57 -14.97 -6.84
CA ARG A 91 7.21 -16.20 -7.35
C ARG A 91 8.71 -16.18 -7.10
N LYS A 92 9.36 -15.05 -7.32
CA LYS A 92 10.80 -14.91 -7.07
C LYS A 92 11.11 -15.08 -5.58
N VAL A 93 10.33 -14.45 -4.71
CA VAL A 93 10.52 -14.52 -3.25
C VAL A 93 10.37 -15.97 -2.76
N LEU A 94 9.37 -16.69 -3.28
CA LEU A 94 9.11 -18.08 -2.92
C LEU A 94 9.98 -19.07 -3.70
N GLN A 95 10.83 -18.57 -4.59
CA GLN A 95 11.70 -19.40 -5.45
C GLN A 95 10.90 -20.36 -6.34
N LEU A 96 9.73 -19.92 -6.76
CA LEU A 96 8.90 -20.69 -7.68
C LEU A 96 9.28 -20.39 -9.12
N PRO A 97 9.02 -21.33 -10.07
CA PRO A 97 9.23 -21.06 -11.50
C PRO A 97 8.43 -19.86 -11.96
N VAL A 98 9.03 -19.04 -12.79
CA VAL A 98 8.41 -17.81 -13.33
C VAL A 98 7.66 -18.13 -14.62
#